data_df99212986eed6aed8a84e136530cb67
#
_entry.id   df99212986eed6aed8a84e136530cb67
#
_cell.length_a   1.000
_cell.length_b   1.000
_cell.length_c   1.000
_cell.angle_alpha   90.00
_cell.angle_beta   90.00
_cell.angle_gamma   90.00
#
_symmetry.space_group_name_H-M   'P 1'
#
loop_
_entity.id
_entity.type
_entity.pdbx_description
1 polymer ?
#
loop_
_entity_poly.entity_id
_entity_poly.type
_entity_poly.pdbx_seq_one_letter_code
_entity_poly.pdbx_strand_id
1 'polypeptide(L)'
;MSLYNHIPINFKQAELIERDNAHFYQTPSGEIYPSITTILHETMSLEKKESLENWKEQEIAANYITQEAAIIGTETHKLIENHINEVRQTDEVRLLSVAHFNNLIPFLQKINDVHGTELRLYSNKMKLAGTSDCIANYDGELSIIDYKTKRSNQKEEWMTDHFIQGTAYAQMFKELTGIEPKQVVILVSSEKNSRMEFVKKTEDYKDLLTQRLNQYYDVLE
;
A
#
# COMPACT_ATOMS: atom_id res chain seq x y z
N MET A 1 3.85 -9.70 27.49
CA MET A 1 2.62 -9.07 26.99
C MET A 1 2.87 -8.72 25.54
N SER A 2 1.93 -9.01 24.65
CA SER A 2 2.01 -8.60 23.25
C SER A 2 2.02 -7.08 23.16
N LEU A 3 2.81 -6.52 22.22
CA LEU A 3 2.84 -5.08 21.95
C LEU A 3 1.56 -4.62 21.25
N TYR A 4 0.95 -5.50 20.47
CA TYR A 4 -0.22 -5.22 19.66
C TYR A 4 -1.37 -6.18 20.01
N ASN A 5 -2.59 -5.68 20.05
CA ASN A 5 -3.79 -6.51 20.12
C ASN A 5 -4.19 -6.93 18.70
N HIS A 6 -4.31 -8.24 18.43
CA HIS A 6 -4.69 -8.76 17.13
C HIS A 6 -6.17 -9.14 17.08
N ILE A 7 -6.91 -8.57 16.14
CA ILE A 7 -8.33 -8.83 15.91
C ILE A 7 -8.48 -9.84 14.77
N PRO A 8 -9.00 -11.05 15.01
CA PRO A 8 -9.13 -12.05 13.95
C PRO A 8 -10.04 -11.57 12.81
N ILE A 9 -9.61 -11.80 11.58
CA ILE A 9 -10.44 -11.60 10.38
C ILE A 9 -11.13 -12.89 10.00
N ASN A 10 -12.33 -12.80 9.44
CA ASN A 10 -13.14 -13.97 9.04
C ASN A 10 -13.56 -13.88 7.57
N PHE A 11 -12.58 -13.84 6.67
CA PHE A 11 -12.82 -13.99 5.22
C PHE A 11 -11.66 -14.75 4.57
N LYS A 12 -11.95 -15.36 3.41
CA LYS A 12 -10.91 -15.99 2.60
C LYS A 12 -10.24 -14.92 1.74
N GLN A 13 -8.91 -14.86 1.81
CA GLN A 13 -8.11 -13.93 1.03
C GLN A 13 -8.02 -14.36 -0.44
N ALA A 14 -7.75 -13.41 -1.34
CA ALA A 14 -7.43 -13.68 -2.73
C ALA A 14 -5.99 -14.22 -2.86
N GLU A 15 -5.69 -14.87 -3.99
CA GLU A 15 -4.35 -15.36 -4.33
C GLU A 15 -3.71 -14.44 -5.36
N LEU A 16 -2.46 -14.03 -5.09
CA LEU A 16 -1.69 -13.20 -6.02
C LEU A 16 -1.29 -14.02 -7.25
N ILE A 17 -1.52 -13.46 -8.44
CA ILE A 17 -1.08 -14.01 -9.73
C ILE A 17 -0.26 -12.92 -10.43
N GLU A 18 0.98 -13.22 -10.76
CA GLU A 18 1.82 -12.34 -11.58
C GLU A 18 1.66 -12.68 -13.06
N ARG A 19 1.31 -11.69 -13.88
CA ARG A 19 1.23 -11.79 -15.33
C ARG A 19 1.80 -10.53 -15.98
N ASP A 20 2.73 -10.70 -16.90
CA ASP A 20 3.26 -9.60 -17.75
C ASP A 20 3.72 -8.36 -16.95
N ASN A 21 4.39 -8.58 -15.81
CA ASN A 21 4.80 -7.55 -14.84
C ASN A 21 3.65 -6.77 -14.19
N ALA A 22 2.41 -7.25 -14.27
CA ALA A 22 1.26 -6.71 -13.58
C ALA A 22 0.74 -7.68 -12.51
N HIS A 23 0.22 -7.13 -11.43
CA HIS A 23 -0.35 -7.91 -10.34
C HIS A 23 -1.85 -8.12 -10.57
N PHE A 24 -2.24 -9.37 -10.62
CA PHE A 24 -3.63 -9.82 -10.62
C PHE A 24 -3.88 -10.70 -9.40
N TYR A 25 -5.13 -10.87 -9.05
CA TYR A 25 -5.52 -11.69 -7.90
C TYR A 25 -6.69 -12.58 -8.29
N GLN A 26 -6.60 -13.86 -7.93
CA GLN A 26 -7.71 -14.79 -8.03
C GLN A 26 -8.50 -14.78 -6.74
N THR A 27 -9.81 -14.53 -6.83
CA THR A 27 -10.72 -14.60 -5.70
C THR A 27 -10.98 -16.06 -5.29
N PRO A 28 -11.47 -16.32 -4.08
CA PRO A 28 -11.88 -17.67 -3.67
C PRO A 28 -12.99 -18.30 -4.53
N SER A 29 -13.72 -17.49 -5.28
CA SER A 29 -14.76 -17.93 -6.24
C SER A 29 -14.23 -18.17 -7.66
N GLY A 30 -12.97 -17.84 -7.90
CA GLY A 30 -12.27 -18.13 -9.17
C GLY A 30 -12.16 -16.95 -10.14
N GLU A 31 -12.77 -15.78 -9.84
CA GLU A 31 -12.63 -14.58 -10.64
C GLU A 31 -11.21 -14.02 -10.53
N ILE A 32 -10.72 -13.40 -11.60
CA ILE A 32 -9.40 -12.76 -11.65
C ILE A 32 -9.59 -11.26 -11.81
N TYR A 33 -9.05 -10.49 -10.85
CA TYR A 33 -9.11 -9.03 -10.85
C TYR A 33 -7.73 -8.39 -10.89
N PRO A 34 -7.58 -7.23 -11.56
CA PRO A 34 -6.35 -6.44 -11.49
C PRO A 34 -6.14 -5.87 -10.07
N SER A 35 -4.89 -5.58 -9.73
CA SER A 35 -4.60 -4.83 -8.52
C SER A 35 -4.97 -3.35 -8.67
N ILE A 36 -5.26 -2.68 -7.55
CA ILE A 36 -5.42 -1.22 -7.56
C ILE A 36 -4.16 -0.52 -8.08
N THR A 37 -2.97 -1.03 -7.78
CA THR A 37 -1.71 -0.45 -8.28
C THR A 37 -1.58 -0.58 -9.79
N THR A 38 -2.04 -1.68 -10.40
CA THR A 38 -2.13 -1.85 -11.85
C THR A 38 -3.07 -0.81 -12.45
N ILE A 39 -4.27 -0.64 -11.89
CA ILE A 39 -5.26 0.35 -12.37
C ILE A 39 -4.69 1.77 -12.28
N LEU A 40 -4.09 2.15 -11.16
CA LEU A 40 -3.50 3.48 -10.98
C LEU A 40 -2.34 3.74 -11.95
N HIS A 41 -1.56 2.72 -12.27
CA HIS A 41 -0.49 2.82 -13.26
C HIS A 41 -1.04 3.01 -14.67
N GLU A 42 -2.02 2.21 -15.09
CA GLU A 42 -2.63 2.29 -16.43
C GLU A 42 -3.39 3.62 -16.64
N THR A 43 -4.03 4.14 -15.59
CA THR A 43 -4.79 5.39 -15.63
C THR A 43 -3.98 6.62 -15.21
N MET A 44 -2.65 6.50 -15.15
CA MET A 44 -1.75 7.62 -14.88
C MET A 44 -1.87 8.70 -15.99
N SER A 45 -1.82 9.99 -15.62
CA SER A 45 -1.84 11.08 -16.59
C SER A 45 -0.68 11.00 -17.57
N LEU A 46 -0.90 11.44 -18.80
CA LEU A 46 0.12 11.48 -19.85
C LEU A 46 1.37 12.25 -19.40
N GLU A 47 1.18 13.41 -18.79
CA GLU A 47 2.29 14.23 -18.25
C GLU A 47 3.16 13.46 -17.26
N LYS A 48 2.53 12.68 -16.36
CA LYS A 48 3.25 11.87 -15.36
C LYS A 48 3.96 10.68 -16.01
N LYS A 49 3.34 10.06 -17.04
CA LYS A 49 3.97 8.99 -17.84
C LYS A 49 5.21 9.52 -18.58
N GLU A 50 5.07 10.61 -19.30
CA GLU A 50 6.17 11.26 -20.02
C GLU A 50 7.31 11.71 -19.09
N SER A 51 6.98 12.26 -17.93
CA SER A 51 7.98 12.63 -16.92
C SER A 51 8.78 11.42 -16.43
N LEU A 52 8.11 10.29 -16.21
CA LEU A 52 8.75 9.05 -15.77
C LEU A 52 9.64 8.45 -16.87
N GLU A 53 9.18 8.48 -18.13
CA GLU A 53 9.94 8.01 -19.28
C GLU A 53 11.17 8.85 -19.50
N ASN A 54 11.04 10.18 -19.51
CA ASN A 54 12.16 11.11 -19.62
C ASN A 54 13.19 10.89 -18.51
N TRP A 55 12.76 10.67 -17.27
CA TRP A 55 13.67 10.36 -16.18
C TRP A 55 14.42 9.04 -16.42
N LYS A 56 13.73 7.99 -16.90
CA LYS A 56 14.38 6.71 -17.22
C LYS A 56 15.40 6.81 -18.35
N GLU A 57 15.15 7.66 -19.34
CA GLU A 57 16.06 7.88 -20.46
C GLU A 57 17.29 8.70 -20.06
N GLN A 58 17.11 9.70 -19.20
CA GLN A 58 18.19 10.61 -18.77
C GLN A 58 19.08 10.03 -17.66
N GLU A 59 18.55 9.17 -16.83
CA GLU A 59 19.26 8.58 -15.69
C GLU A 59 19.87 7.23 -16.09
N ILE A 60 21.18 7.23 -16.32
CA ILE A 60 21.95 6.03 -16.72
C ILE A 60 21.76 4.87 -15.72
N ALA A 61 21.59 5.18 -14.44
CA ALA A 61 21.40 4.21 -13.37
C ALA A 61 19.92 3.94 -13.04
N ALA A 62 18.94 4.43 -13.85
CA ALA A 62 17.51 4.39 -13.52
C ALA A 62 17.03 2.99 -13.14
N ASN A 63 17.41 1.96 -13.89
CA ASN A 63 17.03 0.58 -13.60
C ASN A 63 17.61 0.10 -12.26
N TYR A 64 18.88 0.39 -12.01
CA TYR A 64 19.53 0.03 -10.75
C TYR A 64 18.88 0.76 -9.56
N ILE A 65 18.63 2.07 -9.68
CA ILE A 65 17.98 2.88 -8.66
C ILE A 65 16.57 2.34 -8.36
N THR A 66 15.82 1.98 -9.40
CA THR A 66 14.46 1.42 -9.24
C THR A 66 14.50 0.07 -8.53
N GLN A 67 15.42 -0.82 -8.93
CA GLN A 67 15.57 -2.14 -8.31
C GLN A 67 15.99 -2.03 -6.84
N GLU A 68 17.00 -1.22 -6.53
CA GLU A 68 17.43 -1.00 -5.15
C GLU A 68 16.30 -0.41 -4.30
N ALA A 69 15.57 0.58 -4.81
CA ALA A 69 14.43 1.16 -4.10
C ALA A 69 13.32 0.11 -3.82
N ALA A 70 13.06 -0.78 -4.78
CA ALA A 70 12.09 -1.86 -4.60
C ALA A 70 12.53 -2.85 -3.51
N ILE A 71 13.82 -3.26 -3.52
CA ILE A 71 14.36 -4.18 -2.52
C ILE A 71 14.31 -3.53 -1.12
N ILE A 72 14.79 -2.29 -0.98
CA ILE A 72 14.75 -1.54 0.29
C ILE A 72 13.32 -1.41 0.80
N GLY A 73 12.37 -1.11 -0.10
CA GLY A 73 10.94 -1.07 0.23
C GLY A 73 10.44 -2.40 0.79
N THR A 74 10.65 -3.49 0.04
CA THR A 74 10.22 -4.85 0.44
C THR A 74 10.82 -5.27 1.78
N GLU A 75 12.13 -5.06 1.97
CA GLU A 75 12.79 -5.39 3.23
C GLU A 75 12.25 -4.55 4.40
N THR A 76 11.98 -3.25 4.18
CA THR A 76 11.40 -2.36 5.20
C THR A 76 9.99 -2.80 5.59
N HIS A 77 9.13 -3.13 4.61
CA HIS A 77 7.78 -3.66 4.87
C HIS A 77 7.86 -4.97 5.66
N LYS A 78 8.79 -5.86 5.31
CA LYS A 78 8.97 -7.12 6.04
C LYS A 78 9.43 -6.91 7.49
N LEU A 79 10.31 -5.95 7.74
CA LEU A 79 10.71 -5.58 9.10
C LEU A 79 9.53 -5.04 9.91
N ILE A 80 8.68 -4.20 9.31
CA ILE A 80 7.47 -3.66 9.96
C ILE A 80 6.47 -4.77 10.22
N GLU A 81 6.20 -5.64 9.24
CA GLU A 81 5.31 -6.79 9.38
C GLU A 81 5.77 -7.69 10.55
N ASN A 82 7.06 -8.05 10.56
CA ASN A 82 7.63 -8.87 11.63
C ASN A 82 7.51 -8.19 13.01
N HIS A 83 7.72 -6.88 13.07
CA HIS A 83 7.59 -6.11 14.31
C HIS A 83 6.14 -6.12 14.84
N ILE A 84 5.15 -5.88 13.97
CA ILE A 84 3.73 -5.86 14.35
C ILE A 84 3.26 -7.26 14.75
N ASN A 85 3.69 -8.30 14.02
CA ASN A 85 3.33 -9.70 14.30
C ASN A 85 4.22 -10.36 15.38
N GLU A 86 5.17 -9.62 15.96
CA GLU A 86 6.11 -10.11 16.96
C GLU A 86 6.92 -11.34 16.51
N VAL A 87 7.20 -11.41 15.22
CA VAL A 87 8.02 -12.45 14.60
C VAL A 87 9.48 -12.01 14.59
N ARG A 88 10.37 -12.92 14.99
CA ARG A 88 11.81 -12.63 14.97
C ARG A 88 12.32 -12.52 13.53
N GLN A 89 13.02 -11.43 13.23
CA GLN A 89 13.75 -11.28 11.97
C GLN A 89 14.90 -12.30 11.91
N THR A 90 14.94 -13.11 10.85
CA THR A 90 15.97 -14.14 10.62
C THR A 90 16.81 -13.86 9.40
N ASP A 91 16.28 -13.13 8.43
CA ASP A 91 16.93 -12.84 7.17
C ASP A 91 17.87 -11.64 7.30
N GLU A 92 18.96 -11.67 6.56
CA GLU A 92 19.82 -10.49 6.39
C GLU A 92 19.10 -9.43 5.57
N VAL A 93 19.16 -8.20 6.05
CA VAL A 93 18.54 -7.04 5.39
C VAL A 93 19.57 -5.92 5.26
N ARG A 94 19.36 -5.04 4.30
CA ARG A 94 20.22 -3.87 4.08
C ARG A 94 20.17 -2.92 5.26
N LEU A 95 21.29 -2.29 5.59
CA LEU A 95 21.34 -1.27 6.64
C LEU A 95 20.39 -0.10 6.39
N LEU A 96 20.17 0.25 5.14
CA LEU A 96 19.23 1.32 4.78
C LEU A 96 17.79 0.92 5.07
N SER A 97 17.41 -0.33 4.84
CA SER A 97 16.08 -0.86 5.20
C SER A 97 15.86 -0.83 6.72
N VAL A 98 16.89 -1.19 7.50
CA VAL A 98 16.86 -1.08 8.97
C VAL A 98 16.74 0.39 9.40
N ALA A 99 17.44 1.31 8.74
CA ALA A 99 17.34 2.74 9.03
C ALA A 99 15.92 3.30 8.77
N HIS A 100 15.30 2.91 7.62
CA HIS A 100 13.92 3.26 7.32
C HIS A 100 12.94 2.70 8.36
N PHE A 101 13.07 1.43 8.72
CA PHE A 101 12.26 0.81 9.77
C PHE A 101 12.38 1.56 11.10
N ASN A 102 13.61 1.79 11.59
CA ASN A 102 13.85 2.49 12.85
C ASN A 102 13.25 3.91 12.83
N ASN A 103 13.31 4.58 11.69
CA ASN A 103 12.74 5.91 11.53
C ASN A 103 11.19 5.91 11.64
N LEU A 104 10.53 4.80 11.29
CA LEU A 104 9.08 4.65 11.36
C LEU A 104 8.57 4.17 12.74
N ILE A 105 9.43 3.59 13.61
CA ILE A 105 9.02 3.06 14.92
C ILE A 105 8.13 4.02 15.72
N PRO A 106 8.40 5.34 15.82
CA PRO A 106 7.53 6.24 16.59
C PRO A 106 6.09 6.32 16.07
N PHE A 107 5.88 6.09 14.78
CA PHE A 107 4.54 6.01 14.20
C PHE A 107 3.90 4.64 14.46
N LEU A 108 4.68 3.56 14.42
CA LEU A 108 4.16 2.21 14.69
C LEU A 108 3.63 2.08 16.13
N GLN A 109 4.14 2.88 17.08
CA GLN A 109 3.63 2.95 18.46
C GLN A 109 2.21 3.50 18.58
N LYS A 110 1.69 4.16 17.53
CA LYS A 110 0.30 4.66 17.47
C LYS A 110 -0.69 3.59 16.97
N ILE A 111 -0.16 2.45 16.52
CA ILE A 111 -0.96 1.33 16.01
C ILE A 111 -1.47 0.49 17.18
N ASN A 112 -2.75 0.10 17.14
CA ASN A 112 -3.37 -0.87 18.03
C ASN A 112 -4.48 -1.63 17.29
N ASP A 113 -5.07 -2.67 17.90
CA ASP A 113 -6.18 -3.44 17.35
C ASP A 113 -5.95 -3.81 15.88
N VAL A 114 -4.91 -4.61 15.63
CA VAL A 114 -4.47 -5.00 14.30
C VAL A 114 -5.39 -6.07 13.73
N HIS A 115 -6.11 -5.74 12.66
CA HIS A 115 -6.91 -6.71 11.90
C HIS A 115 -6.05 -7.58 10.97
N GLY A 116 -4.89 -7.10 10.57
CA GLY A 116 -3.88 -7.87 9.87
C GLY A 116 -2.88 -7.04 9.10
N THR A 117 -1.81 -7.71 8.70
CA THR A 117 -0.74 -7.20 7.85
C THR A 117 -0.71 -7.99 6.55
N GLU A 118 -0.28 -7.37 5.45
CA GLU A 118 -0.20 -7.99 4.12
C GLU A 118 -1.49 -8.72 3.69
N LEU A 119 -2.65 -8.11 4.00
CA LEU A 119 -3.95 -8.69 3.71
C LEU A 119 -4.30 -8.57 2.23
N ARG A 120 -4.54 -9.70 1.58
CA ARG A 120 -4.98 -9.78 0.18
C ARG A 120 -6.50 -9.65 0.10
N LEU A 121 -6.91 -8.45 -0.27
CA LEU A 121 -8.31 -8.03 -0.35
C LEU A 121 -8.82 -8.12 -1.78
N TYR A 122 -10.14 -8.20 -1.95
CA TYR A 122 -10.81 -8.09 -3.24
C TYR A 122 -12.22 -7.51 -3.08
N SER A 123 -12.75 -6.99 -4.17
CA SER A 123 -14.13 -6.53 -4.30
C SER A 123 -14.74 -7.07 -5.59
N ASN A 124 -15.80 -7.86 -5.46
CA ASN A 124 -16.57 -8.30 -6.61
C ASN A 124 -17.37 -7.16 -7.25
N LYS A 125 -17.75 -6.16 -6.45
CA LYS A 125 -18.48 -4.99 -6.93
C LYS A 125 -17.62 -4.09 -7.80
N MET A 126 -16.39 -3.83 -7.36
CA MET A 126 -15.43 -2.99 -8.08
C MET A 126 -14.59 -3.77 -9.09
N LYS A 127 -14.66 -5.11 -9.09
CA LYS A 127 -13.81 -6.04 -9.88
C LYS A 127 -12.32 -5.74 -9.67
N LEU A 128 -11.91 -5.56 -8.44
CA LEU A 128 -10.64 -5.01 -8.01
C LEU A 128 -10.05 -5.83 -6.87
N ALA A 129 -8.73 -5.91 -6.77
CA ALA A 129 -8.06 -6.59 -5.68
C ALA A 129 -6.75 -5.86 -5.28
N GLY A 130 -6.06 -6.38 -4.26
CA GLY A 130 -4.75 -5.91 -3.87
C GLY A 130 -4.36 -6.33 -2.46
N THR A 131 -3.11 -6.07 -2.10
CA THR A 131 -2.56 -6.33 -0.78
C THR A 131 -2.44 -5.03 -0.01
N SER A 132 -3.05 -4.97 1.18
CA SER A 132 -2.93 -3.84 2.12
C SER A 132 -1.83 -4.14 3.12
N ASP A 133 -0.89 -3.21 3.31
CA ASP A 133 0.25 -3.37 4.20
C ASP A 133 -0.20 -3.62 5.64
N CYS A 134 -1.15 -2.81 6.16
CA CYS A 134 -1.70 -3.00 7.49
C CYS A 134 -3.13 -2.41 7.59
N ILE A 135 -3.99 -3.12 8.31
CA ILE A 135 -5.33 -2.64 8.72
C ILE A 135 -5.42 -2.72 10.22
N ALA A 136 -5.50 -1.56 10.87
CA ALA A 136 -5.43 -1.44 12.31
C ALA A 136 -6.02 -0.10 12.79
N ASN A 137 -6.25 0.02 14.10
CA ASN A 137 -6.49 1.33 14.68
C ASN A 137 -5.18 2.13 14.69
N TYR A 138 -5.23 3.38 14.20
CA TYR A 138 -4.15 4.34 14.24
C TYR A 138 -4.64 5.61 14.95
N ASP A 139 -3.99 5.97 16.05
CA ASP A 139 -4.48 7.03 16.96
C ASP A 139 -5.96 6.85 17.36
N GLY A 140 -6.42 5.59 17.49
CA GLY A 140 -7.77 5.22 17.94
C GLY A 140 -8.83 5.11 16.82
N GLU A 141 -8.50 5.40 15.56
CA GLU A 141 -9.41 5.27 14.42
C GLU A 141 -9.00 4.11 13.49
N LEU A 142 -9.97 3.26 13.09
CA LEU A 142 -9.68 2.17 12.18
C LEU A 142 -9.23 2.69 10.81
N SER A 143 -8.04 2.25 10.41
CA SER A 143 -7.27 2.82 9.31
C SER A 143 -6.75 1.76 8.34
N ILE A 144 -6.60 2.16 7.09
CA ILE A 144 -5.68 1.54 6.16
C ILE A 144 -4.33 2.26 6.30
N ILE A 145 -3.29 1.52 6.64
CA ILE A 145 -1.95 2.05 6.87
C ILE A 145 -1.02 1.53 5.78
N ASP A 146 -0.31 2.44 5.12
CA ASP A 146 0.58 2.17 4.00
C ASP A 146 1.97 2.75 4.31
N TYR A 147 3.02 1.97 4.09
CA TYR A 147 4.40 2.35 4.39
C TYR A 147 5.15 2.70 3.11
N LYS A 148 5.90 3.79 3.13
CA LYS A 148 6.67 4.23 1.97
C LYS A 148 8.10 4.60 2.36
N THR A 149 9.06 4.03 1.62
CA THR A 149 10.46 4.48 1.62
C THR A 149 10.70 5.43 0.46
N LYS A 150 11.37 6.54 0.70
CA LYS A 150 11.63 7.57 -0.33
C LYS A 150 13.06 8.13 -0.18
N ARG A 151 13.65 8.56 -1.29
CA ARG A 151 14.97 9.21 -1.29
C ARG A 151 14.94 10.61 -0.67
N SER A 152 13.80 11.30 -0.75
CA SER A 152 13.63 12.67 -0.27
C SER A 152 12.28 12.86 0.40
N ASN A 153 12.13 14.02 1.07
CA ASN A 153 10.87 14.41 1.68
C ASN A 153 9.77 14.50 0.64
N GLN A 154 8.58 14.10 1.05
CA GLN A 154 7.39 14.08 0.23
C GLN A 154 6.45 15.22 0.62
N LYS A 155 5.69 15.71 -0.36
CA LYS A 155 4.58 16.61 -0.14
C LYS A 155 3.27 15.82 -0.20
N GLU A 156 2.27 16.29 0.53
CA GLU A 156 0.96 15.62 0.59
C GLU A 156 0.31 15.47 -0.80
N GLU A 157 0.43 16.49 -1.63
CA GLU A 157 -0.12 16.49 -3.00
C GLU A 157 0.43 15.36 -3.90
N TRP A 158 1.64 14.84 -3.56
CA TRP A 158 2.24 13.71 -4.28
C TRP A 158 1.74 12.35 -3.79
N MET A 159 0.97 12.34 -2.70
CA MET A 159 0.44 11.11 -2.08
C MET A 159 -0.98 10.76 -2.57
N THR A 160 -1.56 11.53 -3.49
CA THR A 160 -2.94 11.33 -3.97
C THR A 160 -3.22 9.91 -4.43
N ASP A 161 -2.36 9.31 -5.27
CA ASP A 161 -2.54 7.93 -5.74
C ASP A 161 -2.48 6.90 -4.58
N HIS A 162 -1.68 7.17 -3.53
CA HIS A 162 -1.64 6.31 -2.34
C HIS A 162 -2.91 6.44 -1.49
N PHE A 163 -3.52 7.64 -1.41
CA PHE A 163 -4.82 7.79 -0.76
C PHE A 163 -5.94 7.10 -1.52
N ILE A 164 -5.93 7.15 -2.86
CA ILE A 164 -6.88 6.40 -3.69
C ILE A 164 -6.70 4.89 -3.47
N GLN A 165 -5.45 4.40 -3.45
CA GLN A 165 -5.10 3.01 -3.14
C GLN A 165 -5.64 2.58 -1.77
N GLY A 166 -5.36 3.34 -0.71
CA GLY A 166 -5.85 3.05 0.63
C GLY A 166 -7.39 3.10 0.73
N THR A 167 -8.03 4.02 0.01
CA THR A 167 -9.50 4.08 -0.08
C THR A 167 -10.08 2.85 -0.75
N ALA A 168 -9.44 2.33 -1.81
CA ALA A 168 -9.84 1.08 -2.43
C ALA A 168 -9.76 -0.09 -1.44
N TYR A 169 -8.67 -0.18 -0.67
CA TYR A 169 -8.53 -1.21 0.37
C TYR A 169 -9.61 -1.08 1.46
N ALA A 170 -9.95 0.14 1.87
CA ALA A 170 -11.03 0.35 2.85
C ALA A 170 -12.39 -0.14 2.33
N GLN A 171 -12.69 0.11 1.05
CA GLN A 171 -13.94 -0.37 0.44
C GLN A 171 -13.95 -1.91 0.28
N MET A 172 -12.83 -2.52 -0.12
CA MET A 172 -12.68 -3.97 -0.18
C MET A 172 -12.84 -4.61 1.20
N PHE A 173 -12.20 -4.06 2.22
CA PHE A 173 -12.29 -4.56 3.59
C PHE A 173 -13.73 -4.45 4.13
N LYS A 174 -14.40 -3.33 3.86
CA LYS A 174 -15.82 -3.16 4.20
C LYS A 174 -16.72 -4.20 3.50
N GLU A 175 -16.46 -4.47 2.21
CA GLU A 175 -17.24 -5.48 1.46
C GLU A 175 -17.06 -6.89 2.06
N LEU A 176 -15.83 -7.24 2.47
CA LEU A 176 -15.51 -8.57 2.99
C LEU A 176 -15.90 -8.79 4.45
N THR A 177 -15.92 -7.73 5.28
CA THR A 177 -16.10 -7.85 6.73
C THR A 177 -17.33 -7.13 7.27
N GLY A 178 -17.89 -6.17 6.52
CA GLY A 178 -18.91 -5.25 7.01
C GLY A 178 -18.35 -4.06 7.84
N ILE A 179 -17.04 -4.05 8.14
CA ILE A 179 -16.37 -3.03 8.94
C ILE A 179 -15.68 -2.03 7.98
N GLU A 180 -15.93 -0.73 8.17
CA GLU A 180 -15.42 0.32 7.28
C GLU A 180 -14.27 1.11 7.92
N PRO A 181 -13.02 0.96 7.44
CA PRO A 181 -11.95 1.88 7.80
C PRO A 181 -12.29 3.31 7.35
N LYS A 182 -12.11 4.29 8.25
CA LYS A 182 -12.51 5.68 8.02
C LYS A 182 -11.40 6.56 7.51
N GLN A 183 -10.15 6.14 7.67
CA GLN A 183 -8.99 6.92 7.25
C GLN A 183 -7.94 6.06 6.55
N VAL A 184 -7.14 6.74 5.74
CA VAL A 184 -5.90 6.23 5.16
C VAL A 184 -4.75 6.96 5.81
N VAL A 185 -3.77 6.22 6.28
CA VAL A 185 -2.54 6.72 6.89
C VAL A 185 -1.36 6.30 6.03
N ILE A 186 -0.59 7.27 5.54
CA ILE A 186 0.62 7.00 4.78
C ILE A 186 1.82 7.43 5.62
N LEU A 187 2.62 6.45 5.99
CA LEU A 187 3.82 6.63 6.81
C LEU A 187 5.06 6.58 5.92
N VAL A 188 5.75 7.71 5.81
CA VAL A 188 6.89 7.85 4.90
C VAL A 188 8.19 8.01 5.69
N SER A 189 9.19 7.20 5.35
CA SER A 189 10.57 7.37 5.77
C SER A 189 11.43 7.79 4.59
N SER A 190 12.31 8.77 4.77
CA SER A 190 13.24 9.19 3.71
C SER A 190 14.70 8.90 4.07
N GLU A 191 15.55 8.74 3.04
CA GLU A 191 17.01 8.59 3.20
C GLU A 191 17.66 9.82 3.85
N LYS A 192 16.94 10.96 3.89
CA LYS A 192 17.38 12.18 4.62
C LYS A 192 17.09 12.10 6.12
N ASN A 193 16.82 10.90 6.64
CA ASN A 193 16.47 10.65 8.03
C ASN A 193 15.26 11.47 8.52
N SER A 194 14.32 11.78 7.63
CA SER A 194 13.05 12.41 7.98
C SER A 194 11.92 11.40 7.88
N ARG A 195 10.91 11.59 8.71
CA ARG A 195 9.66 10.83 8.70
C ARG A 195 8.49 11.79 8.52
N MET A 196 7.51 11.34 7.74
CA MET A 196 6.31 12.12 7.47
C MET A 196 5.09 11.21 7.64
N GLU A 197 4.02 11.79 8.13
CA GLU A 197 2.74 11.17 8.36
C GLU A 197 1.67 11.96 7.62
N PHE A 198 0.93 11.28 6.77
CA PHE A 198 -0.18 11.87 6.04
C PHE A 198 -1.44 11.08 6.34
N VAL A 199 -2.45 11.77 6.88
CA VAL A 199 -3.73 11.16 7.29
C VAL A 199 -4.87 11.83 6.55
N LYS A 200 -5.71 11.06 5.87
CA LYS A 200 -6.89 11.52 5.13
C LYS A 200 -8.09 10.61 5.38
N LYS A 201 -9.29 11.19 5.26
CA LYS A 201 -10.52 10.41 5.31
C LYS A 201 -10.69 9.63 4.01
N THR A 202 -11.12 8.38 4.13
CA THR A 202 -11.43 7.55 2.94
C THR A 202 -12.53 8.18 2.08
N GLU A 203 -13.48 8.91 2.69
CA GLU A 203 -14.57 9.57 1.99
C GLU A 203 -14.09 10.59 0.96
N ASP A 204 -12.99 11.31 1.27
CA ASP A 204 -12.46 12.39 0.41
C ASP A 204 -11.91 11.87 -0.94
N TYR A 205 -11.67 10.55 -1.05
CA TYR A 205 -11.06 9.94 -2.24
C TYR A 205 -11.95 8.94 -2.99
N LYS A 206 -13.21 8.75 -2.56
CA LYS A 206 -14.14 7.79 -3.21
C LYS A 206 -14.48 8.19 -4.65
N ASP A 207 -14.68 9.47 -4.91
CA ASP A 207 -15.00 9.96 -6.26
C ASP A 207 -13.79 9.79 -7.20
N LEU A 208 -12.58 10.08 -6.72
CA LEU A 208 -11.35 9.87 -7.47
C LEU A 208 -11.11 8.38 -7.75
N LEU A 209 -11.36 7.50 -6.78
CA LEU A 209 -11.30 6.05 -6.99
C LEU A 209 -12.29 5.62 -8.08
N THR A 210 -13.52 6.06 -8.00
CA THR A 210 -14.56 5.75 -9.00
C THR A 210 -14.15 6.23 -10.39
N GLN A 211 -13.60 7.44 -10.49
CA GLN A 211 -13.09 7.99 -11.75
C GLN A 211 -11.98 7.11 -12.35
N ARG A 212 -11.00 6.65 -11.53
CA ARG A 212 -9.93 5.77 -11.98
C ARG A 212 -10.44 4.41 -12.44
N LEU A 213 -11.42 3.84 -11.73
CA LEU A 213 -12.04 2.57 -12.10
C LEU A 213 -12.77 2.69 -13.44
N ASN A 214 -13.60 3.73 -13.63
CA ASN A 214 -14.29 3.96 -14.89
C ASN A 214 -13.29 4.15 -16.03
N GLN A 215 -12.28 5.00 -15.86
CA GLN A 215 -11.23 5.20 -16.87
C GLN A 215 -10.54 3.89 -17.28
N TYR A 216 -10.29 2.99 -16.33
CA TYR A 216 -9.65 1.70 -16.62
C TYR A 216 -10.57 0.76 -17.39
N TYR A 217 -11.83 0.64 -16.95
CA TYR A 217 -12.78 -0.31 -17.55
C TYR A 217 -13.38 0.19 -18.87
N ASP A 218 -13.57 1.51 -19.04
CA ASP A 218 -14.06 2.10 -20.32
C ASP A 218 -13.05 1.89 -21.47
N VAL A 219 -11.76 1.71 -21.17
CA VAL A 219 -10.73 1.43 -22.18
C VAL A 219 -10.74 -0.04 -22.61
N LEU A 220 -11.32 -0.94 -21.80
CA LEU A 220 -11.35 -2.39 -22.05
C LEU A 220 -12.64 -2.84 -22.80
N GLU A 221 -13.65 -1.97 -22.90
CA GLU A 221 -14.86 -2.17 -23.72
C GLU A 221 -14.65 -1.68 -25.15
#